data_fee2cd0bb5225d9ee55e89506cd6faeb
#
_entry.id   fee2cd0bb5225d9ee55e89506cd6faeb
#
_cell.length_a   1.000
_cell.length_b   1.000
_cell.length_c   1.000
_cell.angle_alpha   90.00
_cell.angle_beta   90.00
_cell.angle_gamma   90.00
#
_symmetry.space_group_name_H-M   'P 1'
#
loop_
_entity.id
_entity.type
_entity.pdbx_description
1 polymer ?
#
loop_
_entity_poly.entity_id
_entity_poly.type
_entity_poly.pdbx_seq_one_letter_code
_entity_poly.pdbx_strand_id
1 'polypeptide(L)'
;MNTKMTTLMLGLTVVCTTLLGGWVVTRSHAAAEPTATRQAPDDELQRLLTARFDSATKALRVERAKLDNGKSNFEMVYQAAQRVLAAELDLNTTAAERVVALTTHVELMRQFEQEAARKVQVGVLPAGSDEAPRCWRLTAEVELLRAKRVSAGAK
;
A
#
# COMPACT_ATOMS: atom_id res chain seq x y z
N MET A 1 11.16 28.97 28.46
CA MET A 1 12.06 28.10 29.24
C MET A 1 12.52 27.01 28.28
N ASN A 2 13.65 27.22 27.60
CA ASN A 2 15.02 26.82 27.98
C ASN A 2 15.08 25.31 28.24
N THR A 3 15.80 24.53 27.46
CA THR A 3 17.25 24.30 27.48
C THR A 3 17.53 23.32 26.32
N LYS A 4 18.28 23.56 25.27
CA LYS A 4 19.74 23.57 25.11
C LYS A 4 20.44 22.27 25.54
N MET A 5 21.27 21.90 24.61
CA MET A 5 22.63 21.32 24.70
C MET A 5 22.72 19.87 24.24
N THR A 6 23.73 19.37 23.61
CA THR A 6 25.01 19.93 23.11
C THR A 6 25.70 18.80 22.33
N THR A 7 26.26 19.13 21.23
CA THR A 7 27.45 18.65 20.52
C THR A 7 28.40 17.77 21.35
N LEU A 8 28.97 16.72 20.75
CA LEU A 8 30.42 16.46 20.86
C LEU A 8 30.98 15.69 19.66
N MET A 9 31.91 16.31 19.04
CA MET A 9 32.96 15.80 18.13
C MET A 9 34.02 14.97 18.88
N LEU A 10 34.78 14.22 18.15
CA LEU A 10 36.22 13.95 18.13
C LEU A 10 36.41 12.55 17.53
N GLY A 11 37.04 12.25 16.48
CA GLY A 11 38.35 12.72 16.02
C GLY A 11 39.42 11.80 16.60
N LEU A 12 39.92 10.85 15.84
CA LEU A 12 41.35 10.53 15.92
C LEU A 12 41.84 9.69 14.73
N THR A 13 42.65 10.27 13.94
CA THR A 13 43.60 9.72 12.99
C THR A 13 44.69 8.94 13.69
N VAL A 14 45.04 7.73 13.19
CA VAL A 14 46.38 7.18 13.38
C VAL A 14 46.85 6.59 12.07
N VAL A 15 47.86 7.23 11.55
CA VAL A 15 48.78 6.77 10.53
C VAL A 15 49.85 5.89 11.20
N CYS A 16 50.10 4.73 10.65
CA CYS A 16 51.36 4.06 10.88
C CYS A 16 51.80 3.28 9.67
N THR A 17 52.79 3.81 9.01
CA THR A 17 53.66 3.24 8.01
C THR A 17 54.64 2.27 8.63
N THR A 18 54.82 1.07 8.06
CA THR A 18 56.13 0.42 8.02
C THR A 18 56.25 -0.53 6.83
N LEU A 19 57.31 -0.37 6.15
CA LEU A 19 57.89 -1.09 5.00
C LEU A 19 58.35 -2.51 5.40
N LEU A 20 58.31 -3.40 4.45
CA LEU A 20 59.38 -4.31 3.97
C LEU A 20 58.85 -5.73 3.67
N GLY A 21 59.20 -6.18 2.47
CA GLY A 21 59.49 -7.58 2.24
C GLY A 21 58.50 -8.38 1.39
N GLY A 22 58.76 -8.43 0.10
CA GLY A 22 58.21 -9.21 -0.94
C GLY A 22 57.78 -10.66 -0.65
N TRP A 23 56.81 -11.02 -1.38
CA TRP A 23 56.65 -12.30 -2.10
C TRP A 23 55.38 -12.19 -2.96
N VAL A 24 55.64 -12.08 -4.27
CA VAL A 24 54.55 -12.13 -5.26
C VAL A 24 54.09 -13.57 -5.33
N VAL A 25 53.03 -13.88 -4.66
CA VAL A 25 52.21 -15.05 -4.94
C VAL A 25 50.99 -14.54 -5.69
N THR A 26 51.04 -14.61 -7.01
CA THR A 26 49.86 -14.44 -7.87
C THR A 26 48.89 -15.59 -7.59
N ARG A 27 48.08 -15.45 -6.55
CA ARG A 27 46.86 -16.21 -6.42
C ARG A 27 45.82 -15.52 -7.31
N SER A 28 45.55 -16.13 -8.47
CA SER A 28 44.36 -15.87 -9.25
C SER A 28 43.13 -16.10 -8.33
N HIS A 29 42.71 -15.05 -7.67
CA HIS A 29 41.38 -15.03 -7.13
C HIS A 29 40.45 -14.90 -8.33
N ALA A 30 39.84 -16.03 -8.73
CA ALA A 30 38.62 -15.97 -9.47
C ALA A 30 37.68 -15.04 -8.62
N ALA A 31 37.54 -13.83 -9.13
CA ALA A 31 36.57 -12.90 -8.56
C ALA A 31 35.21 -13.58 -8.69
N ALA A 32 34.70 -14.09 -7.57
CA ALA A 32 33.30 -14.39 -7.45
C ALA A 32 32.59 -13.07 -7.76
N GLU A 33 31.96 -13.00 -8.91
CA GLU A 33 31.04 -11.89 -9.24
C GLU A 33 30.07 -11.74 -8.09
N PRO A 34 29.92 -10.53 -7.53
CA PRO A 34 28.93 -10.31 -6.49
C PRO A 34 27.55 -10.50 -7.13
N THR A 35 26.83 -11.51 -6.70
CA THR A 35 25.41 -11.80 -6.99
C THR A 35 24.47 -10.71 -6.45
N ALA A 36 24.97 -9.49 -6.26
CA ALA A 36 24.27 -8.35 -5.63
C ALA A 36 23.33 -7.58 -6.58
N THR A 37 23.22 -7.97 -7.88
CA THR A 37 22.57 -7.08 -8.86
C THR A 37 21.10 -7.40 -9.11
N ARG A 38 20.55 -8.46 -8.54
CA ARG A 38 19.15 -8.86 -8.80
C ARG A 38 18.15 -8.40 -7.73
N GLN A 39 18.60 -8.09 -6.52
CA GLN A 39 17.74 -7.61 -5.42
C GLN A 39 17.31 -6.14 -5.55
N ALA A 40 18.14 -5.29 -6.15
CA ALA A 40 17.85 -3.86 -6.26
C ALA A 40 16.58 -3.50 -7.07
N PRO A 41 16.21 -4.21 -8.18
CA PRO A 41 14.98 -3.94 -8.91
C PRO A 41 13.72 -4.34 -8.14
N ASP A 42 13.78 -5.46 -7.40
CA ASP A 42 12.63 -5.95 -6.62
C ASP A 42 12.35 -5.06 -5.42
N ASP A 43 13.40 -4.55 -4.75
CA ASP A 43 13.27 -3.59 -3.65
C ASP A 43 12.68 -2.26 -4.13
N GLU A 44 13.08 -1.77 -5.30
CA GLU A 44 12.53 -0.54 -5.89
C GLU A 44 11.07 -0.71 -6.28
N LEU A 45 10.70 -1.84 -6.89
CA LEU A 45 9.31 -2.16 -7.20
C LEU A 45 8.46 -2.17 -5.93
N GLN A 46 8.90 -2.88 -4.89
CA GLN A 46 8.19 -2.95 -3.62
C GLN A 46 8.01 -1.57 -2.97
N ARG A 47 9.05 -0.72 -3.04
CA ARG A 47 8.99 0.65 -2.56
C ARG A 47 7.93 1.47 -3.32
N LEU A 48 7.86 1.35 -4.64
CA LEU A 48 6.89 2.05 -5.48
C LEU A 48 5.46 1.56 -5.23
N LEU A 49 5.25 0.25 -5.08
CA LEU A 49 3.94 -0.33 -4.75
C LEU A 49 3.44 0.18 -3.39
N THR A 50 4.30 0.22 -2.38
CA THR A 50 3.98 0.76 -1.06
C THR A 50 3.62 2.24 -1.12
N ALA A 51 4.42 3.04 -1.83
CA ALA A 51 4.15 4.47 -2.00
C ALA A 51 2.83 4.73 -2.75
N ARG A 52 2.49 3.88 -3.74
CA ARG A 52 1.21 3.92 -4.47
C ARG A 52 0.03 3.64 -3.53
N PHE A 53 0.13 2.61 -2.68
CA PHE A 53 -0.90 2.26 -1.72
C PHE A 53 -1.13 3.38 -0.69
N ASP A 54 -0.05 3.94 -0.15
CA ASP A 54 -0.12 5.08 0.79
C ASP A 54 -0.78 6.30 0.15
N SER A 55 -0.42 6.61 -1.09
CA SER A 55 -1.00 7.73 -1.84
C SER A 55 -2.50 7.51 -2.11
N ALA A 56 -2.90 6.30 -2.53
CA ALA A 56 -4.29 5.96 -2.76
C ALA A 56 -5.12 6.04 -1.47
N THR A 57 -4.57 5.56 -0.35
CA THR A 57 -5.22 5.63 0.96
C THR A 57 -5.42 7.08 1.42
N LYS A 58 -4.42 7.95 1.22
CA LYS A 58 -4.55 9.39 1.51
C LYS A 58 -5.63 10.03 0.65
N ALA A 59 -5.68 9.71 -0.65
CA ALA A 59 -6.70 10.22 -1.57
C ALA A 59 -8.11 9.80 -1.14
N LEU A 60 -8.31 8.55 -0.73
CA LEU A 60 -9.59 8.08 -0.21
C LEU A 60 -10.04 8.87 1.04
N ARG A 61 -9.13 9.12 1.98
CA ARG A 61 -9.44 9.93 3.18
C ARG A 61 -9.87 11.35 2.81
N VAL A 62 -9.21 11.96 1.83
CA VAL A 62 -9.54 13.31 1.36
C VAL A 62 -10.93 13.33 0.71
N GLU A 63 -11.24 12.37 -0.18
CA GLU A 63 -12.56 12.30 -0.82
C GLU A 63 -13.67 12.00 0.19
N ARG A 64 -13.40 11.16 1.20
CA ARG A 64 -14.32 10.90 2.28
C ARG A 64 -14.64 12.18 3.08
N ALA A 65 -13.60 12.92 3.48
CA ALA A 65 -13.77 14.21 4.17
C ALA A 65 -14.52 15.24 3.32
N LYS A 66 -14.33 15.25 1.99
CA LYS A 66 -15.11 16.11 1.08
C LYS A 66 -16.57 15.68 1.02
N LEU A 67 -16.87 14.38 0.99
CA LEU A 67 -18.25 13.86 1.01
C LEU A 67 -18.97 14.28 2.29
N ASP A 68 -18.31 14.15 3.45
CA ASP A 68 -18.85 14.54 4.74
C ASP A 68 -19.18 16.03 4.81
N ASN A 69 -18.41 16.86 4.09
CA ASN A 69 -18.61 18.31 3.97
C ASN A 69 -19.49 18.73 2.76
N GLY A 70 -20.14 17.81 2.07
CA GLY A 70 -20.98 18.09 0.90
C GLY A 70 -20.22 18.61 -0.33
N LYS A 71 -18.90 18.41 -0.39
CA LYS A 71 -18.01 18.88 -1.48
C LYS A 71 -17.62 17.76 -2.46
N SER A 72 -18.14 16.56 -2.27
CA SER A 72 -17.92 15.39 -3.12
C SER A 72 -19.18 14.53 -3.16
N ASN A 73 -19.18 13.45 -3.92
CA ASN A 73 -20.27 12.51 -4.01
C ASN A 73 -19.77 11.06 -3.79
N PHE A 74 -20.69 10.12 -3.66
CA PHE A 74 -20.36 8.71 -3.44
C PHE A 74 -19.51 8.11 -4.56
N GLU A 75 -19.73 8.53 -5.82
CA GLU A 75 -18.96 8.04 -6.96
C GLU A 75 -17.46 8.36 -6.85
N MET A 76 -17.12 9.60 -6.45
CA MET A 76 -15.72 10.00 -6.26
C MET A 76 -15.04 9.21 -5.15
N VAL A 77 -15.77 8.96 -4.05
CA VAL A 77 -15.26 8.14 -2.93
C VAL A 77 -15.11 6.69 -3.37
N TYR A 78 -16.05 6.15 -4.13
CA TYR A 78 -15.97 4.80 -4.71
C TYR A 78 -14.73 4.65 -5.60
N GLN A 79 -14.51 5.59 -6.53
CA GLN A 79 -13.34 5.56 -7.40
C GLN A 79 -12.01 5.61 -6.61
N ALA A 80 -11.96 6.41 -5.53
CA ALA A 80 -10.82 6.44 -4.64
C ALA A 80 -10.63 5.10 -3.91
N ALA A 81 -11.72 4.46 -3.45
CA ALA A 81 -11.68 3.15 -2.81
C ALA A 81 -11.20 2.04 -3.78
N GLN A 82 -11.61 2.09 -5.05
CA GLN A 82 -11.13 1.16 -6.09
C GLN A 82 -9.61 1.29 -6.32
N ARG A 83 -9.06 2.51 -6.27
CA ARG A 83 -7.61 2.72 -6.38
C ARG A 83 -6.85 2.14 -5.19
N VAL A 84 -7.41 2.22 -3.98
CA VAL A 84 -6.85 1.58 -2.79
C VAL A 84 -6.83 0.07 -2.96
N LEU A 85 -7.98 -0.54 -3.33
CA LEU A 85 -8.07 -1.98 -3.56
C LEU A 85 -7.06 -2.45 -4.61
N ALA A 86 -6.98 -1.77 -5.76
CA ALA A 86 -6.03 -2.12 -6.81
C ALA A 86 -4.57 -2.07 -6.32
N ALA A 87 -4.20 -1.02 -5.58
CA ALA A 87 -2.86 -0.89 -5.03
C ALA A 87 -2.56 -1.94 -3.95
N GLU A 88 -3.54 -2.30 -3.11
CA GLU A 88 -3.42 -3.34 -2.11
C GLU A 88 -3.28 -4.73 -2.73
N LEU A 89 -4.05 -5.02 -3.80
CA LEU A 89 -3.94 -6.28 -4.53
C LEU A 89 -2.61 -6.46 -5.28
N ASP A 90 -1.96 -5.36 -5.68
CA ASP A 90 -0.62 -5.40 -6.27
C ASP A 90 0.46 -5.65 -5.22
N LEU A 91 0.26 -5.21 -3.97
CA LEU A 91 1.15 -5.52 -2.84
C LEU A 91 1.01 -6.97 -2.37
N ASN A 92 -0.19 -7.52 -2.43
CA ASN A 92 -0.53 -8.82 -1.88
C ASN A 92 -0.18 -9.93 -2.88
N THR A 93 0.80 -10.75 -2.54
CA THR A 93 1.31 -11.82 -3.42
C THR A 93 0.57 -13.15 -3.22
N THR A 94 -0.03 -13.37 -2.04
CA THR A 94 -0.72 -14.63 -1.72
C THR A 94 -2.23 -14.56 -1.93
N ALA A 95 -2.84 -15.69 -2.25
CA ALA A 95 -4.29 -15.78 -2.38
C ALA A 95 -5.02 -15.44 -1.06
N ALA A 96 -4.42 -15.77 0.09
CA ALA A 96 -5.00 -15.45 1.39
C ALA A 96 -5.03 -13.95 1.67
N GLU A 97 -3.93 -13.24 1.41
CA GLU A 97 -3.84 -11.77 1.56
C GLU A 97 -4.83 -11.05 0.63
N ARG A 98 -4.98 -11.53 -0.61
CA ARG A 98 -5.97 -11.00 -1.56
C ARG A 98 -7.41 -11.16 -1.07
N VAL A 99 -7.73 -12.29 -0.42
CA VAL A 99 -9.04 -12.50 0.21
C VAL A 99 -9.26 -11.53 1.37
N VAL A 100 -8.24 -11.22 2.17
CA VAL A 100 -8.31 -10.21 3.24
C VAL A 100 -8.59 -8.82 2.67
N ALA A 101 -7.84 -8.37 1.65
CA ALA A 101 -8.05 -7.09 0.99
C ALA A 101 -9.47 -6.93 0.43
N LEU A 102 -9.95 -7.96 -0.27
CA LEU A 102 -11.32 -7.97 -0.81
C LEU A 102 -12.39 -7.99 0.30
N THR A 103 -12.13 -8.65 1.43
CA THR A 103 -13.05 -8.64 2.57
C THR A 103 -13.17 -7.23 3.16
N THR A 104 -12.05 -6.54 3.33
CA THR A 104 -12.01 -5.13 3.79
C THR A 104 -12.77 -4.22 2.82
N HIS A 105 -12.57 -4.44 1.52
CA HIS A 105 -13.26 -3.66 0.49
C HIS A 105 -14.79 -3.87 0.51
N VAL A 106 -15.26 -5.12 0.65
CA VAL A 106 -16.70 -5.42 0.81
C VAL A 106 -17.29 -4.68 1.99
N GLU A 107 -16.59 -4.66 3.12
CA GLU A 107 -17.08 -3.96 4.31
C GLU A 107 -17.18 -2.45 4.08
N LEU A 108 -16.22 -1.86 3.39
CA LEU A 108 -16.26 -0.45 3.00
C LEU A 108 -17.46 -0.16 2.07
N MET A 109 -17.75 -1.03 1.11
CA MET A 109 -18.90 -0.88 0.21
C MET A 109 -20.25 -1.02 0.95
N ARG A 110 -20.33 -1.87 1.96
CA ARG A 110 -21.51 -1.96 2.85
C ARG A 110 -21.77 -0.67 3.61
N GLN A 111 -20.72 -0.05 4.11
CA GLN A 111 -20.82 1.25 4.79
C GLN A 111 -21.33 2.33 3.83
N PHE A 112 -20.88 2.34 2.58
CA PHE A 112 -21.37 3.30 1.57
C PHE A 112 -22.85 3.10 1.25
N GLU A 113 -23.30 1.86 1.06
CA GLU A 113 -24.71 1.54 0.83
C GLU A 113 -25.57 2.00 2.02
N GLN A 114 -25.18 1.66 3.24
CA GLN A 114 -25.91 2.04 4.45
C GLN A 114 -25.98 3.57 4.64
N GLU A 115 -24.89 4.27 4.37
CA GLU A 115 -24.84 5.72 4.46
C GLU A 115 -25.73 6.38 3.39
N ALA A 116 -25.69 5.90 2.14
CA ALA A 116 -26.53 6.39 1.06
C ALA A 116 -28.00 6.15 1.37
N ALA A 117 -28.37 4.92 1.78
CA ALA A 117 -29.74 4.57 2.14
C ALA A 117 -30.28 5.47 3.28
N ARG A 118 -29.46 5.71 4.31
CA ARG A 118 -29.84 6.63 5.39
C ARG A 118 -30.06 8.06 4.88
N LYS A 119 -29.19 8.57 3.99
CA LYS A 119 -29.33 9.92 3.41
C LYS A 119 -30.57 10.03 2.52
N VAL A 120 -30.95 8.97 1.80
CA VAL A 120 -32.23 8.90 1.06
C VAL A 120 -33.41 8.92 2.02
N GLN A 121 -33.37 8.11 3.08
CA GLN A 121 -34.46 8.02 4.07
C GLN A 121 -34.76 9.37 4.77
N VAL A 122 -33.72 10.17 5.04
CA VAL A 122 -33.89 11.49 5.64
C VAL A 122 -34.06 12.63 4.64
N GLY A 123 -34.21 12.33 3.34
CA GLY A 123 -34.45 13.30 2.27
C GLY A 123 -33.26 14.16 1.88
N VAL A 124 -32.03 13.80 2.29
CA VAL A 124 -30.78 14.48 1.91
C VAL A 124 -30.37 14.12 0.48
N LEU A 125 -30.68 12.89 0.07
CA LEU A 125 -30.47 12.41 -1.29
C LEU A 125 -31.79 12.06 -1.96
N PRO A 126 -31.90 12.20 -3.29
CA PRO A 126 -33.06 11.77 -4.06
C PRO A 126 -33.32 10.26 -3.90
N ALA A 127 -34.57 9.84 -4.05
CA ALA A 127 -34.94 8.42 -4.09
C ALA A 127 -34.17 7.69 -5.20
N GLY A 128 -33.65 6.50 -4.90
CA GLY A 128 -32.86 5.69 -5.81
C GLY A 128 -31.37 6.03 -5.84
N SER A 129 -30.90 7.05 -5.09
CA SER A 129 -29.46 7.37 -5.01
C SER A 129 -28.64 6.31 -4.28
N ASP A 130 -29.26 5.36 -3.62
CA ASP A 130 -28.65 4.22 -2.94
C ASP A 130 -28.43 3.00 -3.85
N GLU A 131 -29.01 3.00 -5.05
CA GLU A 131 -28.85 1.86 -5.97
C GLU A 131 -27.42 1.69 -6.49
N ALA A 132 -26.70 2.77 -6.77
CA ALA A 132 -25.31 2.69 -7.19
C ALA A 132 -24.39 2.11 -6.09
N PRO A 133 -24.40 2.60 -4.83
CA PRO A 133 -23.70 1.97 -3.71
C PRO A 133 -24.07 0.50 -3.48
N ARG A 134 -25.33 0.13 -3.66
CA ARG A 134 -25.77 -1.26 -3.61
C ARG A 134 -25.14 -2.11 -4.70
N CYS A 135 -25.09 -1.61 -5.92
CA CYS A 135 -24.42 -2.30 -7.04
C CYS A 135 -22.94 -2.50 -6.76
N TRP A 136 -22.24 -1.49 -6.22
CA TRP A 136 -20.82 -1.58 -5.87
C TRP A 136 -20.55 -2.65 -4.80
N ARG A 137 -21.40 -2.70 -3.75
CA ARG A 137 -21.31 -3.76 -2.74
C ARG A 137 -21.49 -5.16 -3.34
N LEU A 138 -22.51 -5.36 -4.16
CA LEU A 138 -22.75 -6.65 -4.81
C LEU A 138 -21.59 -7.06 -5.72
N THR A 139 -20.99 -6.12 -6.45
CA THR A 139 -19.81 -6.35 -7.27
C THR A 139 -18.63 -6.80 -6.41
N ALA A 140 -18.35 -6.10 -5.32
CA ALA A 140 -17.28 -6.45 -4.39
C ALA A 140 -17.49 -7.85 -3.75
N GLU A 141 -18.74 -8.21 -3.38
CA GLU A 141 -19.06 -9.54 -2.86
C GLU A 141 -18.82 -10.65 -3.89
N VAL A 142 -19.16 -10.41 -5.17
CA VAL A 142 -18.87 -11.36 -6.26
C VAL A 142 -17.36 -11.58 -6.42
N GLU A 143 -16.56 -10.50 -6.40
CA GLU A 143 -15.11 -10.60 -6.49
C GLU A 143 -14.51 -11.36 -5.31
N LEU A 144 -14.96 -11.09 -4.09
CA LEU A 144 -14.55 -11.83 -2.90
C LEU A 144 -14.87 -13.33 -3.01
N LEU A 145 -16.07 -13.68 -3.47
CA LEU A 145 -16.45 -15.09 -3.64
C LEU A 145 -15.60 -15.79 -4.69
N ARG A 146 -15.25 -15.11 -5.79
CA ARG A 146 -14.33 -15.65 -6.81
C ARG A 146 -12.95 -15.90 -6.21
N ALA A 147 -12.40 -14.95 -5.46
CA ALA A 147 -11.09 -15.08 -4.81
C ALA A 147 -11.06 -16.24 -3.80
N LYS A 148 -12.12 -16.40 -3.00
CA LYS A 148 -12.24 -17.52 -2.05
C LYS A 148 -12.25 -18.88 -2.76
N ARG A 149 -12.91 -18.99 -3.91
CA ARG A 149 -12.91 -20.24 -4.70
C ARG A 149 -11.51 -20.58 -5.21
N VAL A 150 -10.77 -19.60 -5.73
CA VAL A 150 -9.39 -19.78 -6.19
C VAL A 150 -8.50 -20.21 -5.02
N SER A 151 -8.61 -19.55 -3.86
CA SER A 151 -7.85 -19.89 -2.65
C SER A 151 -8.15 -21.31 -2.13
N ALA A 152 -9.38 -21.79 -2.26
CA ALA A 152 -9.79 -23.13 -1.84
C ALA A 152 -9.31 -24.23 -2.80
N GLY A 153 -9.26 -23.93 -4.10
CA GLY A 153 -8.81 -24.88 -5.14
C GLY A 153 -7.28 -25.02 -5.26
N ALA A 154 -6.52 -24.13 -4.62
CA ALA A 154 -5.05 -24.15 -4.61
C ALA A 154 -4.44 -25.05 -3.49
N LYS A 155 -5.27 -25.78 -2.75
CA LYS A 155 -4.87 -26.80 -1.75
C LYS A 155 -4.86 -28.18 -2.36
#